data_470a8d49f04a05e0ad245f341f77235f
#
_entry.id   470a8d49f04a05e0ad245f341f77235f
#
_cell.length_a   1.000
_cell.length_b   1.000
_cell.length_c   1.000
_cell.angle_alpha   90.00
_cell.angle_beta   90.00
_cell.angle_gamma   90.00
#
_symmetry.space_group_name_H-M   'P 1'
#
loop_
_entity.id
_entity.type
_entity.pdbx_description
1 polymer ?
#
loop_
_entity_poly.entity_id
_entity_poly.type
_entity_poly.pdbx_seq_one_letter_code
_entity_poly.pdbx_strand_id
1 'polypeptide(L)'
;MSDKRNHDPLLSAAECADRLGLTVRALRVYEDRGLIAPRRTEKNWRLYGAAEIARLTEILALKRLGLSLTRITVLLAGAAPDLGQTLTIQQSALVDLRDRVEHSLSLIGAALQKISSGQAVSISELITLAKETRMTDLSPDTVAWRRYEQARPRTEVRFDPEKHGSVVGDFQFEAGDVLSVTRREDGLMAQLTGQNALEIYPEADDLFFYRIVQAQLSFTRNEQGEVEGVVLHQGGYEQAAKRIDETKARAVADDLEKRVKDKIPFPDSEALLRRVIAEHQRGEPDYEGMTPPLAAVAREQAPLAKAELDRLGSLQSVAFKGVLQEGWDVYDVRFEKGTLECGLMLAPGGKLSGIYFRPGL
;
A
#
# COMPACT_ATOMS: atom_id res chain seq x y z
N MET A 1 -31.14 47.49 27.37
CA MET A 1 -31.29 46.27 26.51
C MET A 1 -29.90 45.62 26.42
N SER A 2 -29.71 44.58 27.23
CA SER A 2 -28.43 43.89 27.36
C SER A 2 -28.24 42.90 26.20
N ASP A 3 -27.23 43.16 25.40
CA ASP A 3 -26.78 42.31 24.32
C ASP A 3 -26.14 41.01 24.90
N LYS A 4 -26.94 39.95 25.02
CA LYS A 4 -26.46 38.60 25.33
C LYS A 4 -25.72 38.04 24.12
N ARG A 5 -24.45 38.41 23.96
CA ARG A 5 -23.55 37.67 23.08
C ARG A 5 -23.40 36.26 23.63
N ASN A 6 -23.96 35.33 22.89
CA ASN A 6 -23.84 33.89 23.11
C ASN A 6 -22.32 33.53 23.04
N HIS A 7 -21.66 33.47 24.20
CA HIS A 7 -20.27 33.01 24.27
C HIS A 7 -20.33 31.49 24.37
N ASP A 8 -20.37 30.81 23.21
CA ASP A 8 -20.05 29.40 23.20
C ASP A 8 -18.68 29.19 23.83
N PRO A 9 -18.53 28.27 24.79
CA PRO A 9 -17.27 28.07 25.50
C PRO A 9 -16.19 27.63 24.53
N LEU A 10 -15.05 28.33 24.55
CA LEU A 10 -13.85 27.94 23.80
C LEU A 10 -13.23 26.74 24.50
N LEU A 11 -13.02 25.66 23.76
CA LEU A 11 -12.42 24.43 24.26
C LEU A 11 -10.89 24.44 24.06
N SER A 12 -10.17 23.88 25.02
CA SER A 12 -8.77 23.53 24.84
C SER A 12 -8.60 22.38 23.84
N ALA A 13 -7.37 22.12 23.39
CA ALA A 13 -7.09 21.01 22.47
C ALA A 13 -7.46 19.64 23.04
N ALA A 14 -7.29 19.44 24.35
CA ALA A 14 -7.65 18.18 25.02
C ALA A 14 -9.18 18.00 25.07
N GLU A 15 -9.92 19.02 25.50
CA GLU A 15 -11.40 19.00 25.58
C GLU A 15 -12.04 18.86 24.20
N CYS A 16 -11.50 19.54 23.18
CA CYS A 16 -11.98 19.40 21.79
C CYS A 16 -11.72 18.00 21.24
N ALA A 17 -10.55 17.44 21.48
CA ALA A 17 -10.21 16.09 21.07
C ALA A 17 -11.12 15.05 21.73
N ASP A 18 -11.31 15.12 23.04
CA ASP A 18 -12.17 14.22 23.81
C ASP A 18 -13.62 14.28 23.31
N ARG A 19 -14.18 15.49 23.15
CA ARG A 19 -15.55 15.71 22.69
C ARG A 19 -15.84 15.14 21.31
N LEU A 20 -14.86 15.11 20.41
CA LEU A 20 -15.01 14.65 19.03
C LEU A 20 -14.46 13.24 18.78
N GLY A 21 -13.94 12.56 19.81
CA GLY A 21 -13.34 11.25 19.71
C GLY A 21 -12.03 11.28 18.88
N LEU A 22 -11.27 12.38 19.00
CA LEU A 22 -10.00 12.60 18.28
C LEU A 22 -8.82 12.57 19.24
N THR A 23 -7.62 12.52 18.68
CA THR A 23 -6.39 12.79 19.42
C THR A 23 -5.97 14.25 19.23
N VAL A 24 -5.28 14.83 20.21
CA VAL A 24 -4.68 16.17 20.07
C VAL A 24 -3.72 16.24 18.87
N ARG A 25 -3.07 15.12 18.52
CA ARG A 25 -2.22 15.01 17.33
C ARG A 25 -3.04 15.14 16.03
N ALA A 26 -4.22 14.55 15.96
CA ALA A 26 -5.11 14.68 14.80
C ALA A 26 -5.52 16.14 14.58
N LEU A 27 -5.85 16.87 15.65
CA LEU A 27 -6.17 18.31 15.58
C LEU A 27 -4.99 19.13 14.99
N ARG A 28 -3.76 18.81 15.37
CA ARG A 28 -2.55 19.46 14.81
C ARG A 28 -2.40 19.17 13.33
N VAL A 29 -2.59 17.92 12.92
CA VAL A 29 -2.51 17.52 11.50
C VAL A 29 -3.56 18.27 10.66
N TYR A 30 -4.76 18.51 11.20
CA TYR A 30 -5.81 19.25 10.49
C TYR A 30 -5.48 20.74 10.40
N GLU A 31 -4.88 21.32 11.43
CA GLU A 31 -4.37 22.68 11.42
C GLU A 31 -3.21 22.84 10.42
N ASP A 32 -2.22 21.95 10.47
CA ASP A 32 -1.04 21.98 9.58
C ASP A 32 -1.44 21.85 8.08
N ARG A 33 -2.58 21.22 7.81
CA ARG A 33 -3.15 21.12 6.45
C ARG A 33 -4.11 22.26 6.09
N GLY A 34 -4.26 23.24 6.97
CA GLY A 34 -5.16 24.38 6.75
C GLY A 34 -6.64 24.03 6.78
N LEU A 35 -7.02 22.87 7.28
CA LEU A 35 -8.41 22.42 7.39
C LEU A 35 -9.18 23.15 8.50
N ILE A 36 -8.48 23.55 9.56
CA ILE A 36 -8.97 24.34 10.69
C ILE A 36 -7.95 25.43 11.05
N ALA A 37 -8.43 26.51 11.67
CA ALA A 37 -7.60 27.62 12.12
C ALA A 37 -7.97 28.02 13.56
N PRO A 38 -7.53 27.23 14.57
CA PRO A 38 -7.91 27.49 15.95
C PRO A 38 -7.34 28.83 16.42
N ARG A 39 -8.10 29.55 17.23
CA ARG A 39 -7.64 30.78 17.88
C ARG A 39 -6.50 30.48 18.85
N ARG A 40 -5.69 31.48 19.13
CA ARG A 40 -4.56 31.35 20.06
C ARG A 40 -4.72 32.31 21.22
N THR A 41 -4.39 31.86 22.43
CA THR A 41 -4.26 32.71 23.60
C THR A 41 -2.97 33.53 23.51
N GLU A 42 -2.79 34.52 24.41
CA GLU A 42 -1.52 35.26 24.57
C GLU A 42 -0.32 34.33 24.86
N LYS A 43 -0.57 33.18 25.50
CA LYS A 43 0.45 32.13 25.75
C LYS A 43 0.57 31.13 24.59
N ASN A 44 0.02 31.47 23.41
CA ASN A 44 0.04 30.65 22.19
C ASN A 44 -0.68 29.29 22.28
N TRP A 45 -1.59 29.10 23.22
CA TRP A 45 -2.40 27.88 23.34
C TRP A 45 -3.59 27.91 22.38
N ARG A 46 -3.90 26.74 21.78
CA ARG A 46 -4.99 26.58 20.83
C ARG A 46 -6.34 26.57 21.56
N LEU A 47 -7.31 27.31 20.99
CA LEU A 47 -8.70 27.37 21.45
C LEU A 47 -9.61 27.07 20.28
N TYR A 48 -10.56 26.19 20.51
CA TYR A 48 -11.52 25.71 19.52
C TYR A 48 -12.92 26.22 19.87
N GLY A 49 -13.50 27.03 19.01
CA GLY A 49 -14.87 27.54 19.13
C GLY A 49 -15.85 26.73 18.30
N ALA A 50 -17.09 27.21 18.24
CA ALA A 50 -18.16 26.57 17.48
C ALA A 50 -17.82 26.38 15.99
N ALA A 51 -17.13 27.33 15.39
CA ALA A 51 -16.75 27.26 13.98
C ALA A 51 -15.73 26.12 13.73
N GLU A 52 -14.72 25.99 14.58
CA GLU A 52 -13.75 24.93 14.50
C GLU A 52 -14.39 23.56 14.77
N ILE A 53 -15.31 23.46 15.74
CA ILE A 53 -16.04 22.22 16.03
C ILE A 53 -16.94 21.80 14.86
N ALA A 54 -17.68 22.74 14.26
CA ALA A 54 -18.49 22.48 13.08
C ALA A 54 -17.61 21.97 11.92
N ARG A 55 -16.48 22.63 11.66
CA ARG A 55 -15.54 22.25 10.62
C ARG A 55 -14.92 20.86 10.87
N LEU A 56 -14.55 20.56 12.12
CA LEU A 56 -14.06 19.25 12.52
C LEU A 56 -15.12 18.16 12.32
N THR A 57 -16.38 18.44 12.65
CA THR A 57 -17.50 17.51 12.43
C THR A 57 -17.68 17.20 10.95
N GLU A 58 -17.57 18.21 10.08
CA GLU A 58 -17.63 18.09 8.63
C GLU A 58 -16.48 17.21 8.10
N ILE A 59 -15.24 17.46 8.57
CA ILE A 59 -14.06 16.64 8.23
C ILE A 59 -14.26 15.19 8.66
N LEU A 60 -14.79 14.96 9.86
CA LEU A 60 -15.04 13.61 10.37
C LEU A 60 -16.13 12.88 9.57
N ALA A 61 -17.19 13.59 9.16
CA ALA A 61 -18.21 13.01 8.29
C ALA A 61 -17.63 12.59 6.94
N LEU A 62 -16.82 13.45 6.31
CA LEU A 62 -16.14 13.14 5.05
C LEU A 62 -15.12 12.01 5.20
N LYS A 63 -14.41 11.94 6.32
CA LYS A 63 -13.54 10.81 6.65
C LYS A 63 -14.29 9.50 6.81
N ARG A 64 -15.44 9.50 7.46
CA ARG A 64 -16.30 8.31 7.58
C ARG A 64 -16.83 7.82 6.23
N LEU A 65 -16.94 8.72 5.26
CA LEU A 65 -17.21 8.38 3.86
C LEU A 65 -15.98 7.86 3.11
N GLY A 66 -14.83 7.67 3.79
CA GLY A 66 -13.61 7.12 3.20
C GLY A 66 -12.75 8.13 2.44
N LEU A 67 -13.02 9.46 2.54
CA LEU A 67 -12.20 10.46 1.86
C LEU A 67 -10.85 10.66 2.57
N SER A 68 -9.77 10.69 1.78
CA SER A 68 -8.45 11.08 2.29
C SER A 68 -8.42 12.55 2.71
N LEU A 69 -7.55 12.90 3.66
CA LEU A 69 -7.41 14.30 4.11
C LEU A 69 -7.06 15.25 2.99
N THR A 70 -6.28 14.81 2.00
CA THR A 70 -5.95 15.63 0.82
C THR A 70 -7.19 15.97 0.01
N ARG A 71 -8.06 14.99 -0.24
CA ARG A 71 -9.35 15.23 -0.91
C ARG A 71 -10.27 16.14 -0.11
N ILE A 72 -10.33 15.93 1.21
CA ILE A 72 -11.11 16.78 2.12
C ILE A 72 -10.61 18.21 2.06
N THR A 73 -9.28 18.45 2.02
CA THR A 73 -8.71 19.80 1.91
C THR A 73 -9.16 20.48 0.61
N VAL A 74 -9.09 19.79 -0.51
CA VAL A 74 -9.50 20.32 -1.83
C VAL A 74 -11.01 20.61 -1.85
N LEU A 75 -11.83 19.70 -1.35
CA LEU A 75 -13.29 19.84 -1.28
C LEU A 75 -13.70 21.06 -0.43
N LEU A 76 -13.08 21.21 0.73
CA LEU A 76 -13.41 22.26 1.69
C LEU A 76 -12.79 23.62 1.36
N ALA A 77 -11.83 23.66 0.43
CA ALA A 77 -11.28 24.90 -0.14
C ALA A 77 -12.18 25.51 -1.26
N GLY A 78 -13.32 24.88 -1.57
CA GLY A 78 -14.25 25.40 -2.57
C GLY A 78 -13.82 25.20 -4.04
N ALA A 79 -12.69 24.55 -4.29
CA ALA A 79 -12.32 24.04 -5.61
C ALA A 79 -13.04 22.70 -5.79
N ALA A 80 -14.28 22.74 -6.27
CA ALA A 80 -15.12 21.55 -6.35
C ALA A 80 -14.59 20.56 -7.40
N PRO A 81 -13.94 19.45 -7.01
CA PRO A 81 -14.12 18.24 -7.77
C PRO A 81 -15.57 17.80 -7.51
N ASP A 82 -16.23 17.36 -8.54
CA ASP A 82 -17.61 16.92 -8.48
C ASP A 82 -17.81 15.95 -7.30
N LEU A 83 -18.50 16.40 -6.25
CA LEU A 83 -18.80 15.58 -5.08
C LEU A 83 -19.57 14.31 -5.52
N GLY A 84 -20.40 14.42 -6.55
CA GLY A 84 -21.09 13.31 -7.17
C GLY A 84 -20.12 12.26 -7.70
N GLN A 85 -19.08 12.65 -8.42
CA GLN A 85 -18.05 11.73 -8.90
C GLN A 85 -17.28 11.07 -7.74
N THR A 86 -16.94 11.84 -6.70
CA THR A 86 -16.27 11.28 -5.51
C THR A 86 -17.16 10.26 -4.80
N LEU A 87 -18.44 10.54 -4.63
CA LEU A 87 -19.39 9.60 -4.01
C LEU A 87 -19.64 8.38 -4.89
N THR A 88 -19.68 8.53 -6.22
CA THR A 88 -19.80 7.40 -7.16
C THR A 88 -18.60 6.45 -7.05
N ILE A 89 -17.37 6.98 -7.00
CA ILE A 89 -16.16 6.17 -6.80
C ILE A 89 -16.21 5.42 -5.46
N GLN A 90 -16.65 6.12 -4.41
CA GLN A 90 -16.78 5.51 -3.08
C GLN A 90 -17.87 4.44 -3.06
N GLN A 91 -19.00 4.68 -3.73
CA GLN A 91 -20.07 3.70 -3.87
C GLN A 91 -19.58 2.46 -4.61
N SER A 92 -18.85 2.60 -5.72
CA SER A 92 -18.28 1.47 -6.47
C SER A 92 -17.33 0.66 -5.58
N ALA A 93 -16.43 1.32 -4.84
CA ALA A 93 -15.51 0.62 -3.93
C ALA A 93 -16.23 -0.17 -2.82
N LEU A 94 -17.34 0.37 -2.29
CA LEU A 94 -18.15 -0.33 -1.29
C LEU A 94 -18.94 -1.49 -1.90
N VAL A 95 -19.42 -1.37 -3.13
CA VAL A 95 -20.06 -2.46 -3.87
C VAL A 95 -19.05 -3.60 -4.10
N ASP A 96 -17.85 -3.30 -4.58
CA ASP A 96 -16.79 -4.29 -4.77
C ASP A 96 -16.41 -5.00 -3.46
N LEU A 97 -16.36 -4.26 -2.36
CA LEU A 97 -16.11 -4.83 -1.03
C LEU A 97 -17.24 -5.76 -0.59
N ARG A 98 -18.50 -5.33 -0.76
CA ARG A 98 -19.68 -6.14 -0.46
C ARG A 98 -19.65 -7.46 -1.25
N ASP A 99 -19.41 -7.38 -2.55
CA ASP A 99 -19.43 -8.55 -3.44
C ASP A 99 -18.34 -9.55 -3.04
N ARG A 100 -17.15 -9.09 -2.65
CA ARG A 100 -16.09 -9.94 -2.11
C ARG A 100 -16.48 -10.58 -0.77
N VAL A 101 -17.08 -9.81 0.14
CA VAL A 101 -17.55 -10.33 1.44
C VAL A 101 -18.65 -11.37 1.22
N GLU A 102 -19.60 -11.10 0.34
CA GLU A 102 -20.70 -12.05 0.01
C GLU A 102 -20.14 -13.35 -0.60
N HIS A 103 -19.14 -13.24 -1.50
CA HIS A 103 -18.45 -14.39 -2.05
C HIS A 103 -17.75 -15.23 -0.96
N SER A 104 -16.99 -14.59 -0.08
CA SER A 104 -16.32 -15.24 1.06
C SER A 104 -17.32 -15.93 2.01
N LEU A 105 -18.44 -15.26 2.32
CA LEU A 105 -19.50 -15.83 3.15
C LEU A 105 -20.17 -17.05 2.47
N SER A 106 -20.37 -17.01 1.15
CA SER A 106 -20.89 -18.12 0.38
C SER A 106 -19.97 -19.36 0.45
N LEU A 107 -18.65 -19.16 0.29
CA LEU A 107 -17.66 -20.24 0.38
C LEU A 107 -17.63 -20.85 1.81
N ILE A 108 -17.65 -20.03 2.84
CA ILE A 108 -17.71 -20.49 4.24
C ILE A 108 -19.02 -21.26 4.47
N GLY A 109 -20.14 -20.74 3.97
CA GLY A 109 -21.46 -21.38 4.07
C GLY A 109 -21.48 -22.76 3.43
N ALA A 110 -20.90 -22.89 2.22
CA ALA A 110 -20.78 -24.17 1.53
C ALA A 110 -19.91 -25.17 2.30
N ALA A 111 -18.80 -24.73 2.87
CA ALA A 111 -17.95 -25.58 3.70
C ALA A 111 -18.65 -26.05 4.98
N LEU A 112 -19.37 -25.16 5.67
CA LEU A 112 -20.16 -25.49 6.86
C LEU A 112 -21.28 -26.48 6.55
N GLN A 113 -21.95 -26.33 5.39
CA GLN A 113 -23.01 -27.24 4.95
C GLN A 113 -22.44 -28.66 4.68
N LYS A 114 -21.27 -28.79 4.08
CA LYS A 114 -20.59 -30.07 3.90
C LYS A 114 -20.28 -30.73 5.24
N ILE A 115 -19.70 -29.97 6.19
CA ILE A 115 -19.38 -30.47 7.54
C ILE A 115 -20.66 -30.94 8.26
N SER A 116 -21.74 -30.17 8.19
CA SER A 116 -23.01 -30.53 8.85
C SER A 116 -23.70 -31.75 8.23
N SER A 117 -23.44 -32.01 6.94
CA SER A 117 -23.92 -33.23 6.25
C SER A 117 -23.00 -34.44 6.41
N GLY A 118 -21.93 -34.35 7.22
CA GLY A 118 -20.98 -35.44 7.45
C GLY A 118 -20.01 -35.66 6.29
N GLN A 119 -19.95 -34.74 5.34
CA GLN A 119 -18.99 -34.77 4.22
C GLN A 119 -17.67 -34.14 4.62
N ALA A 120 -16.57 -34.74 4.18
CA ALA A 120 -15.24 -34.17 4.41
C ALA A 120 -15.00 -32.97 3.49
N VAL A 121 -14.49 -31.87 4.04
CA VAL A 121 -13.95 -30.76 3.25
C VAL A 121 -12.53 -31.13 2.85
N SER A 122 -12.23 -31.12 1.57
CA SER A 122 -10.92 -31.48 1.04
C SER A 122 -9.87 -30.41 1.39
N ILE A 123 -8.60 -30.81 1.46
CA ILE A 123 -7.48 -29.88 1.69
C ILE A 123 -7.43 -28.79 0.62
N SER A 124 -7.75 -29.13 -0.65
CA SER A 124 -7.79 -28.15 -1.73
C SER A 124 -8.90 -27.10 -1.54
N GLU A 125 -10.07 -27.52 -1.04
CA GLU A 125 -11.17 -26.59 -0.70
C GLU A 125 -10.82 -25.70 0.48
N LEU A 126 -10.14 -26.24 1.51
CA LEU A 126 -9.64 -25.45 2.65
C LEU A 126 -8.59 -24.42 2.20
N ILE A 127 -7.69 -24.80 1.28
CA ILE A 127 -6.69 -23.89 0.72
C ILE A 127 -7.38 -22.78 -0.11
N THR A 128 -8.38 -23.14 -0.91
CA THR A 128 -9.16 -22.14 -1.68
C THR A 128 -9.91 -21.22 -0.73
N LEU A 129 -10.61 -21.78 0.26
CA LEU A 129 -11.29 -20.99 1.29
C LEU A 129 -10.32 -20.04 2.00
N ALA A 130 -9.15 -20.53 2.43
CA ALA A 130 -8.14 -19.70 3.09
C ALA A 130 -7.55 -18.62 2.19
N LYS A 131 -7.41 -18.86 0.88
CA LYS A 131 -6.95 -17.86 -0.09
C LYS A 131 -8.00 -16.79 -0.36
N GLU A 132 -9.25 -17.19 -0.54
CA GLU A 132 -10.35 -16.31 -0.90
C GLU A 132 -10.94 -15.55 0.29
N THR A 133 -10.87 -16.14 1.52
CA THR A 133 -11.25 -15.46 2.76
C THR A 133 -10.10 -14.68 3.40
N ARG A 134 -8.86 -14.83 2.93
CA ARG A 134 -7.78 -13.85 3.22
C ARG A 134 -8.13 -12.53 2.55
N MET A 135 -9.09 -11.86 3.11
CA MET A 135 -9.25 -10.43 2.90
C MET A 135 -8.01 -9.77 3.49
N THR A 136 -7.02 -9.53 2.65
CA THR A 136 -6.05 -8.50 2.96
C THR A 136 -6.87 -7.21 2.98
N ASP A 137 -7.28 -6.80 4.18
CA ASP A 137 -8.03 -5.55 4.33
C ASP A 137 -7.10 -4.41 3.92
N LEU A 138 -7.26 -3.98 2.67
CA LEU A 138 -6.55 -2.86 2.05
C LEU A 138 -7.38 -1.58 2.15
N SER A 139 -8.35 -1.52 3.09
CA SER A 139 -9.06 -0.28 3.34
C SER A 139 -8.06 0.82 3.73
N PRO A 140 -8.30 2.08 3.33
CA PRO A 140 -7.42 3.19 3.67
C PRO A 140 -7.14 3.31 5.16
N ASP A 141 -8.12 2.98 6.00
CA ASP A 141 -7.98 3.04 7.46
C ASP A 141 -7.07 1.91 7.98
N THR A 142 -7.20 0.70 7.46
CA THR A 142 -6.32 -0.43 7.81
C THR A 142 -4.89 -0.19 7.32
N VAL A 143 -4.71 0.31 6.11
CA VAL A 143 -3.38 0.68 5.59
C VAL A 143 -2.76 1.80 6.43
N ALA A 144 -3.54 2.81 6.82
CA ALA A 144 -3.08 3.88 7.69
C ALA A 144 -2.70 3.39 9.09
N TRP A 145 -3.50 2.48 9.67
CA TRP A 145 -3.21 1.84 10.95
C TRP A 145 -1.94 0.98 10.87
N ARG A 146 -1.81 0.13 9.88
CA ARG A 146 -0.60 -0.68 9.67
C ARG A 146 0.63 0.19 9.48
N ARG A 147 0.53 1.28 8.72
CA ARG A 147 1.62 2.26 8.56
C ARG A 147 2.04 2.88 9.88
N TYR A 148 1.07 3.20 10.74
CA TYR A 148 1.35 3.70 12.09
C TYR A 148 2.07 2.64 12.94
N GLU A 149 1.57 1.39 12.97
CA GLU A 149 2.20 0.28 13.70
C GLU A 149 3.61 -0.03 13.16
N GLN A 150 3.81 0.00 11.85
CA GLN A 150 5.12 -0.21 11.22
C GLN A 150 6.12 0.92 11.53
N ALA A 151 5.63 2.13 11.81
CA ALA A 151 6.46 3.28 12.18
C ALA A 151 6.78 3.37 13.68
N ARG A 152 6.27 2.47 14.52
CA ARG A 152 6.57 2.48 15.97
C ARG A 152 8.04 2.15 16.22
N PRO A 153 8.64 2.76 17.26
CA PRO A 153 9.98 2.38 17.68
C PRO A 153 10.07 0.88 18.00
N ARG A 154 11.10 0.22 17.50
CA ARG A 154 11.34 -1.20 17.71
C ARG A 154 12.37 -1.41 18.81
N THR A 155 12.23 -2.50 19.55
CA THR A 155 13.17 -2.88 20.59
C THR A 155 13.98 -4.07 20.10
N GLU A 156 15.27 -3.84 19.89
CA GLU A 156 16.18 -4.90 19.48
C GLU A 156 16.45 -5.84 20.63
N VAL A 157 16.40 -7.15 20.36
CA VAL A 157 16.92 -8.18 21.22
C VAL A 157 18.31 -8.62 20.75
N ARG A 158 19.11 -9.19 21.64
CA ARG A 158 20.42 -9.70 21.28
C ARG A 158 20.28 -10.81 20.22
N PHE A 159 21.07 -10.71 19.16
CA PHE A 159 21.14 -11.76 18.15
C PHE A 159 21.63 -13.08 18.78
N ASP A 160 20.86 -14.15 18.56
CA ASP A 160 21.16 -15.50 18.99
C ASP A 160 21.22 -16.40 17.75
N PRO A 161 22.41 -16.90 17.38
CA PRO A 161 22.57 -17.73 16.18
C PRO A 161 21.75 -19.02 16.15
N GLU A 162 21.44 -19.60 17.33
CA GLU A 162 20.65 -20.84 17.41
C GLU A 162 19.17 -20.58 17.14
N LYS A 163 18.65 -19.46 17.63
CA LYS A 163 17.25 -19.07 17.44
C LYS A 163 17.01 -18.38 16.09
N HIS A 164 17.82 -17.35 15.80
CA HIS A 164 17.62 -16.51 14.64
C HIS A 164 18.25 -17.07 13.35
N GLY A 165 19.15 -18.07 13.46
CA GLY A 165 19.81 -18.67 12.29
C GLY A 165 18.88 -19.47 11.37
N SER A 166 17.74 -19.93 11.88
CA SER A 166 16.77 -20.72 11.11
C SER A 166 16.05 -19.93 10.02
N VAL A 167 16.04 -18.59 10.08
CA VAL A 167 15.41 -17.72 9.07
C VAL A 167 16.28 -17.50 7.83
N VAL A 168 17.52 -17.97 7.85
CA VAL A 168 18.41 -17.92 6.68
C VAL A 168 17.84 -18.72 5.53
N GLY A 169 17.80 -18.14 4.34
CA GLY A 169 17.27 -18.77 3.13
C GLY A 169 16.66 -17.77 2.16
N ASP A 170 16.03 -18.30 1.13
CA ASP A 170 15.47 -17.52 0.02
C ASP A 170 13.94 -17.63 0.01
N PHE A 171 13.26 -16.50 -0.21
CA PHE A 171 11.82 -16.39 -0.15
C PHE A 171 11.30 -15.63 -1.35
N GLN A 172 10.42 -16.25 -2.15
CA GLN A 172 9.87 -15.63 -3.36
C GLN A 172 8.49 -15.03 -3.11
N PHE A 173 8.35 -13.76 -3.40
CA PHE A 173 7.07 -13.04 -3.42
C PHE A 173 6.23 -13.42 -4.64
N GLU A 174 4.93 -13.18 -4.57
CA GLU A 174 4.01 -13.37 -5.71
C GLU A 174 4.41 -12.48 -6.91
N ALA A 175 4.99 -11.31 -6.64
CA ALA A 175 5.54 -10.41 -7.66
C ALA A 175 6.78 -10.96 -8.40
N GLY A 176 7.38 -12.05 -7.91
CA GLY A 176 8.53 -12.72 -8.52
C GLY A 176 9.86 -12.40 -7.86
N ASP A 177 9.96 -11.28 -7.18
CA ASP A 177 11.17 -10.90 -6.44
C ASP A 177 11.50 -11.93 -5.36
N VAL A 178 12.79 -12.08 -5.08
CA VAL A 178 13.29 -12.97 -4.03
C VAL A 178 13.93 -12.14 -2.93
N LEU A 179 13.54 -12.40 -1.69
CA LEU A 179 14.21 -11.95 -0.49
C LEU A 179 15.19 -13.03 -0.05
N SER A 180 16.48 -12.75 -0.13
CA SER A 180 17.55 -13.63 0.37
C SER A 180 18.00 -13.16 1.74
N VAL A 181 17.87 -14.02 2.75
CA VAL A 181 18.37 -13.78 4.11
C VAL A 181 19.66 -14.56 4.29
N THR A 182 20.74 -13.85 4.59
CA THR A 182 22.09 -14.41 4.75
C THR A 182 22.66 -14.09 6.12
N ARG A 183 23.53 -14.96 6.63
CA ARG A 183 24.19 -14.77 7.90
C ARG A 183 25.50 -14.01 7.75
N ARG A 184 25.75 -13.10 8.68
CA ARG A 184 27.08 -12.51 8.97
C ARG A 184 27.56 -12.94 10.36
N GLU A 185 28.79 -12.54 10.73
CA GLU A 185 29.39 -12.92 12.01
C GLU A 185 28.48 -12.61 13.20
N ASP A 186 27.94 -11.40 13.26
CA ASP A 186 27.16 -10.89 14.40
C ASP A 186 25.68 -10.58 14.07
N GLY A 187 25.13 -11.07 12.95
CA GLY A 187 23.78 -10.72 12.56
C GLY A 187 23.31 -11.33 11.24
N LEU A 188 22.25 -10.77 10.72
CA LEU A 188 21.62 -11.17 9.47
C LEU A 188 21.53 -10.00 8.48
N MET A 189 21.64 -10.34 7.20
CA MET A 189 21.41 -9.43 6.09
C MET A 189 20.20 -9.93 5.30
N ALA A 190 19.37 -9.02 4.83
CA ALA A 190 18.29 -9.31 3.91
C ALA A 190 18.47 -8.50 2.63
N GLN A 191 18.37 -9.17 1.49
CA GLN A 191 18.54 -8.59 0.16
C GLN A 191 17.34 -8.94 -0.70
N LEU A 192 16.67 -7.94 -1.23
CA LEU A 192 15.69 -8.12 -2.28
C LEU A 192 16.40 -8.16 -3.64
N THR A 193 15.94 -9.00 -4.57
CA THR A 193 16.54 -9.14 -5.90
C THR A 193 16.78 -7.77 -6.55
N GLY A 194 18.01 -7.54 -7.03
CA GLY A 194 18.41 -6.27 -7.65
C GLY A 194 18.67 -5.10 -6.70
N GLN A 195 18.48 -5.26 -5.39
CA GLN A 195 18.73 -4.23 -4.40
C GLN A 195 19.98 -4.53 -3.55
N ASN A 196 20.44 -3.53 -2.81
CA ASN A 196 21.53 -3.72 -1.87
C ASN A 196 21.07 -4.52 -0.65
N ALA A 197 21.94 -5.38 -0.13
CA ALA A 197 21.70 -6.09 1.11
C ALA A 197 21.69 -5.11 2.29
N LEU A 198 20.68 -5.22 3.14
CA LEU A 198 20.50 -4.42 4.33
C LEU A 198 20.54 -5.29 5.58
N GLU A 199 21.08 -4.75 6.65
CA GLU A 199 21.10 -5.43 7.94
C GLU A 199 19.71 -5.46 8.56
N ILE A 200 19.32 -6.60 9.11
CA ILE A 200 18.08 -6.81 9.84
C ILE A 200 18.37 -7.19 11.29
N TYR A 201 17.59 -6.63 12.19
CA TYR A 201 17.78 -6.72 13.64
C TYR A 201 16.62 -7.48 14.25
N PRO A 202 16.87 -8.47 15.13
CA PRO A 202 15.81 -9.23 15.76
C PRO A 202 15.05 -8.39 16.79
N GLU A 203 13.72 -8.45 16.75
CA GLU A 203 12.81 -7.95 17.77
C GLU A 203 12.24 -9.09 18.61
N ALA A 204 12.13 -10.29 18.01
CA ALA A 204 11.78 -11.56 18.62
C ALA A 204 12.31 -12.71 17.74
N ASP A 205 12.08 -13.97 18.14
CA ASP A 205 12.59 -15.14 17.45
C ASP A 205 12.27 -15.18 15.93
N ASP A 206 11.07 -14.75 15.55
CA ASP A 206 10.62 -14.73 14.15
C ASP A 206 10.28 -13.33 13.64
N LEU A 207 10.63 -12.27 14.41
CA LEU A 207 10.37 -10.88 14.04
C LEU A 207 11.67 -10.09 13.89
N PHE A 208 11.81 -9.43 12.76
CA PHE A 208 12.99 -8.61 12.43
C PHE A 208 12.56 -7.25 11.89
N PHE A 209 13.42 -6.26 12.05
CA PHE A 209 13.20 -4.93 11.51
C PHE A 209 14.46 -4.34 10.88
N TYR A 210 14.27 -3.37 10.00
CA TYR A 210 15.35 -2.56 9.43
C TYR A 210 15.48 -1.25 10.21
N ARG A 211 16.70 -0.77 10.44
CA ARG A 211 16.94 0.54 11.05
C ARG A 211 16.87 1.69 10.07
N ILE A 212 17.27 1.45 8.82
CA ILE A 212 17.41 2.50 7.79
C ILE A 212 16.16 2.66 6.91
N VAL A 213 15.26 1.70 6.93
CA VAL A 213 13.96 1.76 6.25
C VAL A 213 12.85 1.34 7.21
N GLN A 214 11.66 1.93 7.04
CA GLN A 214 10.48 1.55 7.85
C GLN A 214 9.86 0.26 7.28
N ALA A 215 10.51 -0.86 7.53
CA ALA A 215 10.06 -2.17 7.13
C ALA A 215 10.37 -3.22 8.21
N GLN A 216 9.57 -4.27 8.28
CA GLN A 216 9.74 -5.40 9.18
C GLN A 216 9.53 -6.71 8.41
N LEU A 217 10.12 -7.77 8.94
CA LEU A 217 9.97 -9.14 8.45
C LEU A 217 9.41 -10.00 9.58
N SER A 218 8.33 -10.73 9.32
CA SER A 218 7.84 -11.77 10.21
C SER A 218 7.91 -13.13 9.49
N PHE A 219 8.62 -14.09 10.10
CA PHE A 219 8.78 -15.41 9.52
C PHE A 219 7.67 -16.34 9.98
N THR A 220 7.19 -17.17 9.07
CA THR A 220 6.15 -18.19 9.36
C THR A 220 6.78 -19.57 9.39
N ARG A 221 6.29 -20.41 10.31
CA ARG A 221 6.76 -21.78 10.48
C ARG A 221 5.67 -22.80 10.18
N ASN A 222 6.07 -23.95 9.66
CA ASN A 222 5.21 -25.11 9.49
C ASN A 222 4.97 -25.84 10.82
N GLU A 223 4.19 -26.91 10.80
CA GLU A 223 3.89 -27.74 11.99
C GLU A 223 5.13 -28.41 12.59
N GLN A 224 6.20 -28.57 11.81
CA GLN A 224 7.49 -29.13 12.25
C GLN A 224 8.42 -28.07 12.84
N GLY A 225 8.00 -26.80 12.87
CA GLY A 225 8.79 -25.67 13.36
C GLY A 225 9.81 -25.13 12.36
N GLU A 226 9.79 -25.58 11.11
CA GLU A 226 10.68 -25.10 10.05
C GLU A 226 10.12 -23.83 9.43
N VAL A 227 10.99 -22.88 9.10
CA VAL A 227 10.59 -21.63 8.42
C VAL A 227 10.14 -21.95 7.00
N GLU A 228 8.86 -21.69 6.69
CA GLU A 228 8.26 -21.92 5.38
C GLU A 228 8.03 -20.64 4.56
N GLY A 229 8.06 -19.49 5.21
CA GLY A 229 7.80 -18.21 4.54
C GLY A 229 8.18 -17.01 5.37
N VAL A 230 8.01 -15.85 4.77
CA VAL A 230 8.21 -14.54 5.39
C VAL A 230 7.13 -13.56 4.92
N VAL A 231 6.73 -12.65 5.78
CA VAL A 231 5.87 -11.52 5.43
C VAL A 231 6.69 -10.25 5.58
N LEU A 232 6.78 -9.48 4.51
CA LEU A 232 7.34 -8.12 4.50
C LEU A 232 6.24 -7.13 4.85
N HIS A 233 6.44 -6.36 5.91
CA HIS A 233 5.56 -5.29 6.36
C HIS A 233 6.19 -3.94 5.99
N GLN A 234 5.63 -3.23 5.01
CA GLN A 234 6.18 -1.95 4.56
C GLN A 234 5.09 -1.03 4.01
N GLY A 235 5.13 0.25 4.39
CA GLY A 235 4.24 1.29 3.86
C GLY A 235 2.75 1.09 4.18
N GLY A 236 2.42 0.26 5.17
CA GLY A 236 1.04 -0.14 5.52
C GLY A 236 0.57 -1.40 4.79
N TYR A 237 1.43 -1.99 3.95
CA TYR A 237 1.14 -3.22 3.21
C TYR A 237 1.88 -4.41 3.81
N GLU A 238 1.36 -5.59 3.56
CA GLU A 238 1.92 -6.88 3.94
C GLU A 238 2.06 -7.73 2.67
N GLN A 239 3.26 -8.23 2.43
CA GLN A 239 3.56 -9.06 1.27
C GLN A 239 4.16 -10.38 1.75
N ALA A 240 3.45 -11.47 1.51
CA ALA A 240 3.91 -12.80 1.87
C ALA A 240 4.81 -13.38 0.77
N ALA A 241 5.91 -14.01 1.20
CA ALA A 241 6.81 -14.77 0.34
C ALA A 241 6.96 -16.18 0.86
N LYS A 242 7.08 -17.15 -0.03
CA LYS A 242 7.29 -18.56 0.29
C LYS A 242 8.75 -18.92 0.17
N ARG A 243 9.22 -19.78 1.06
CA ARG A 243 10.55 -20.33 0.97
C ARG A 243 10.74 -21.09 -0.35
N ILE A 244 11.87 -20.87 -0.98
CA ILE A 244 12.30 -21.56 -2.21
C ILE A 244 13.70 -22.11 -2.02
N ASP A 245 14.12 -22.99 -2.92
CA ASP A 245 15.50 -23.50 -2.94
C ASP A 245 16.46 -22.48 -3.58
N GLU A 246 17.74 -22.62 -3.24
CA GLU A 246 18.81 -21.74 -3.72
C GLU A 246 18.95 -21.75 -5.25
N THR A 247 18.68 -22.89 -5.90
CA THR A 247 18.76 -23.00 -7.38
C THR A 247 17.75 -22.10 -8.05
N LYS A 248 16.51 -22.07 -7.50
CA LYS A 248 15.44 -21.20 -8.00
C LYS A 248 15.74 -19.72 -7.72
N ALA A 249 16.26 -19.41 -6.53
CA ALA A 249 16.64 -18.05 -6.18
C ALA A 249 17.75 -17.52 -7.12
N ARG A 250 18.75 -18.35 -7.38
CA ARG A 250 19.84 -18.03 -8.31
C ARG A 250 19.32 -17.82 -9.74
N ALA A 251 18.43 -18.67 -10.23
CA ALA A 251 17.84 -18.51 -11.56
C ALA A 251 17.12 -17.15 -11.74
N VAL A 252 16.42 -16.67 -10.71
CA VAL A 252 15.78 -15.33 -10.72
C VAL A 252 16.84 -14.23 -10.77
N ALA A 253 17.92 -14.35 -10.00
CA ALA A 253 18.99 -13.35 -9.99
C ALA A 253 19.75 -13.33 -11.32
N ASP A 254 20.09 -14.50 -11.90
CA ASP A 254 20.78 -14.64 -13.18
C ASP A 254 19.92 -14.09 -14.34
N ASP A 255 18.61 -14.32 -14.33
CA ASP A 255 17.68 -13.77 -15.33
C ASP A 255 17.65 -12.23 -15.26
N LEU A 256 17.55 -11.67 -14.05
CA LEU A 256 17.61 -10.22 -13.86
C LEU A 256 18.94 -9.64 -14.33
N GLU A 257 20.07 -10.24 -13.95
CA GLU A 257 21.40 -9.79 -14.37
C GLU A 257 21.53 -9.77 -15.90
N LYS A 258 21.05 -10.84 -16.56
CA LYS A 258 21.01 -10.92 -18.02
C LYS A 258 20.14 -9.83 -18.63
N ARG A 259 18.93 -9.62 -18.11
CA ARG A 259 18.02 -8.57 -18.61
C ARG A 259 18.65 -7.19 -18.50
N VAL A 260 19.28 -6.89 -17.35
CA VAL A 260 19.96 -5.61 -17.11
C VAL A 260 21.13 -5.42 -18.07
N LYS A 261 22.00 -6.43 -18.17
CA LYS A 261 23.22 -6.38 -19.01
C LYS A 261 22.90 -6.25 -20.50
N ASP A 262 21.99 -7.08 -20.98
CA ASP A 262 21.65 -7.18 -22.39
C ASP A 262 20.52 -6.23 -22.79
N LYS A 263 19.98 -5.46 -21.83
CA LYS A 263 18.83 -4.55 -21.99
C LYS A 263 17.63 -5.27 -22.62
N ILE A 264 17.24 -6.40 -22.05
CA ILE A 264 16.13 -7.21 -22.54
C ILE A 264 14.87 -6.86 -21.75
N PRO A 265 13.85 -6.18 -22.34
CA PRO A 265 12.62 -5.88 -21.67
C PRO A 265 11.79 -7.16 -21.45
N PHE A 266 10.78 -7.10 -20.58
CA PHE A 266 9.76 -8.13 -20.51
C PHE A 266 9.05 -8.28 -21.86
N PRO A 267 8.64 -9.50 -22.26
CA PRO A 267 7.83 -9.69 -23.45
C PRO A 267 6.59 -8.78 -23.43
N ASP A 268 6.31 -8.14 -24.56
CA ASP A 268 5.15 -7.25 -24.76
C ASP A 268 5.02 -6.05 -23.81
N SER A 269 6.07 -5.73 -23.03
CA SER A 269 6.03 -4.65 -22.04
C SER A 269 5.74 -3.27 -22.65
N GLU A 270 6.22 -2.98 -23.86
CA GLU A 270 5.87 -1.73 -24.56
C GLU A 270 4.38 -1.68 -24.92
N ALA A 271 3.83 -2.76 -25.44
CA ALA A 271 2.41 -2.85 -25.78
C ALA A 271 1.53 -2.73 -24.52
N LEU A 272 1.95 -3.36 -23.43
CA LEU A 272 1.31 -3.23 -22.13
C LEU A 272 1.35 -1.78 -21.62
N LEU A 273 2.50 -1.09 -21.70
CA LEU A 273 2.61 0.31 -21.27
C LEU A 273 1.68 1.22 -22.07
N ARG A 274 1.62 1.05 -23.41
CA ARG A 274 0.70 1.79 -24.26
C ARG A 274 -0.77 1.57 -23.87
N ARG A 275 -1.13 0.31 -23.58
CA ARG A 275 -2.47 -0.05 -23.12
C ARG A 275 -2.79 0.61 -21.78
N VAL A 276 -1.91 0.50 -20.79
CA VAL A 276 -2.09 1.11 -19.46
C VAL A 276 -2.26 2.63 -19.56
N ILE A 277 -1.47 3.33 -20.38
CA ILE A 277 -1.61 4.77 -20.59
C ILE A 277 -3.00 5.08 -21.18
N ALA A 278 -3.44 4.36 -22.22
CA ALA A 278 -4.73 4.56 -22.85
C ALA A 278 -5.91 4.29 -21.90
N GLU A 279 -5.81 3.26 -21.07
CA GLU A 279 -6.82 2.92 -20.05
C GLU A 279 -6.93 4.04 -18.99
N HIS A 280 -5.81 4.54 -18.49
CA HIS A 280 -5.80 5.65 -17.54
C HIS A 280 -6.35 6.95 -18.14
N GLN A 281 -6.06 7.25 -19.42
CA GLN A 281 -6.65 8.40 -20.12
C GLN A 281 -8.17 8.27 -20.26
N ARG A 282 -8.69 7.07 -20.55
CA ARG A 282 -10.13 6.82 -20.56
C ARG A 282 -10.77 6.84 -19.17
N GLY A 283 -9.98 6.67 -18.11
CA GLY A 283 -10.46 6.55 -16.73
C GLY A 283 -10.95 5.12 -16.39
N GLU A 284 -10.53 4.14 -17.14
CA GLU A 284 -10.91 2.72 -17.02
C GLU A 284 -9.68 1.81 -16.93
N PRO A 285 -8.85 1.92 -15.87
CA PRO A 285 -7.68 1.06 -15.72
C PRO A 285 -8.08 -0.42 -15.47
N ASP A 286 -7.38 -1.35 -16.10
CA ASP A 286 -7.53 -2.79 -15.86
C ASP A 286 -6.83 -3.20 -14.55
N TYR A 287 -7.57 -3.17 -13.45
CA TYR A 287 -7.07 -3.58 -12.14
C TYR A 287 -6.89 -5.10 -11.98
N GLU A 288 -7.56 -5.93 -12.81
CA GLU A 288 -7.42 -7.38 -12.77
C GLU A 288 -6.10 -7.84 -13.40
N GLY A 289 -5.59 -7.08 -14.34
CA GLY A 289 -4.26 -7.24 -14.91
C GLY A 289 -3.12 -6.81 -13.99
N MET A 290 -3.42 -6.29 -12.80
CA MET A 290 -2.43 -5.88 -11.79
C MET A 290 -2.35 -6.90 -10.65
N THR A 291 -1.20 -6.89 -9.94
CA THR A 291 -1.12 -7.57 -8.64
C THR A 291 -1.99 -6.85 -7.61
N PRO A 292 -2.55 -7.53 -6.58
CA PRO A 292 -3.44 -6.91 -5.61
C PRO A 292 -2.84 -5.67 -4.91
N PRO A 293 -1.55 -5.65 -4.50
CA PRO A 293 -0.94 -4.47 -3.91
C PRO A 293 -0.89 -3.27 -4.88
N LEU A 294 -0.51 -3.53 -6.15
CA LEU A 294 -0.47 -2.47 -7.16
C LEU A 294 -1.87 -1.95 -7.48
N ALA A 295 -2.84 -2.83 -7.64
CA ALA A 295 -4.22 -2.46 -7.93
C ALA A 295 -4.82 -1.53 -6.84
N ALA A 296 -4.48 -1.76 -5.56
CA ALA A 296 -4.89 -0.91 -4.45
C ALA A 296 -4.33 0.52 -4.58
N VAL A 297 -3.01 0.63 -4.82
CA VAL A 297 -2.34 1.92 -5.01
C VAL A 297 -2.82 2.61 -6.29
N ALA A 298 -2.98 1.87 -7.38
CA ALA A 298 -3.44 2.40 -8.66
C ALA A 298 -4.86 2.99 -8.56
N ARG A 299 -5.79 2.33 -7.83
CA ARG A 299 -7.13 2.89 -7.59
C ARG A 299 -7.08 4.22 -6.83
N GLU A 300 -6.22 4.32 -5.82
CA GLU A 300 -6.06 5.56 -5.05
C GLU A 300 -5.50 6.69 -5.92
N GLN A 301 -4.56 6.36 -6.83
CA GLN A 301 -3.86 7.36 -7.66
C GLN A 301 -4.52 7.61 -9.03
N ALA A 302 -5.49 6.81 -9.45
CA ALA A 302 -6.11 6.89 -10.77
C ALA A 302 -6.60 8.30 -11.16
N PRO A 303 -7.26 9.07 -10.29
CA PRO A 303 -7.70 10.43 -10.65
C PRO A 303 -6.54 11.38 -10.95
N LEU A 304 -5.43 11.26 -10.20
CA LEU A 304 -4.23 12.09 -10.41
C LEU A 304 -3.50 11.69 -11.69
N ALA A 305 -3.35 10.37 -11.91
CA ALA A 305 -2.73 9.84 -13.12
C ALA A 305 -3.52 10.26 -14.37
N LYS A 306 -4.85 10.14 -14.34
CA LYS A 306 -5.71 10.59 -15.44
C LYS A 306 -5.54 12.09 -15.73
N ALA A 307 -5.62 12.92 -14.69
CA ALA A 307 -5.50 14.38 -14.86
C ALA A 307 -4.14 14.77 -15.47
N GLU A 308 -3.06 14.12 -15.06
CA GLU A 308 -1.73 14.39 -15.60
C GLU A 308 -1.60 13.92 -17.05
N LEU A 309 -2.08 12.72 -17.39
CA LEU A 309 -2.05 12.18 -18.74
C LEU A 309 -2.96 12.99 -19.69
N ASP A 310 -4.13 13.44 -19.23
CA ASP A 310 -5.00 14.32 -20.02
C ASP A 310 -4.33 15.69 -20.31
N ARG A 311 -3.60 16.24 -19.32
CA ARG A 311 -2.84 17.48 -19.48
C ARG A 311 -1.75 17.36 -20.54
N LEU A 312 -1.11 16.20 -20.64
CA LEU A 312 -0.06 15.90 -21.61
C LEU A 312 -0.58 15.69 -23.03
N GLY A 313 -1.86 15.34 -23.17
CA GLY A 313 -2.50 15.13 -24.47
C GLY A 313 -2.24 13.75 -25.06
N SER A 314 -2.32 13.63 -26.39
CA SER A 314 -2.20 12.33 -27.06
C SER A 314 -0.80 11.74 -26.98
N LEU A 315 -0.72 10.41 -26.80
CA LEU A 315 0.51 9.64 -26.84
C LEU A 315 1.09 9.64 -28.27
N GLN A 316 2.35 10.05 -28.43
CA GLN A 316 3.03 10.12 -29.71
C GLN A 316 4.00 8.97 -29.94
N SER A 317 4.89 8.72 -28.95
CA SER A 317 5.88 7.65 -29.07
C SER A 317 6.23 7.06 -27.71
N VAL A 318 6.65 5.79 -27.73
CA VAL A 318 7.23 5.07 -26.59
C VAL A 318 8.57 4.51 -27.07
N ALA A 319 9.64 4.78 -26.36
CA ALA A 319 10.98 4.31 -26.70
C ALA A 319 11.59 3.61 -25.49
N PHE A 320 11.97 2.34 -25.66
CA PHE A 320 12.64 1.58 -24.62
C PHE A 320 14.02 2.16 -24.32
N LYS A 321 14.33 2.34 -23.04
CA LYS A 321 15.54 2.98 -22.53
C LYS A 321 16.53 1.96 -21.94
N GLY A 322 16.00 0.96 -21.27
CA GLY A 322 16.78 -0.09 -20.63
C GLY A 322 16.06 -0.74 -19.47
N VAL A 323 16.75 -1.63 -18.78
CA VAL A 323 16.31 -2.29 -17.55
C VAL A 323 17.14 -1.74 -16.39
N LEU A 324 16.47 -1.30 -15.32
CA LEU A 324 17.16 -0.90 -14.09
C LEU A 324 17.62 -2.12 -13.29
N GLN A 325 18.54 -1.91 -12.35
CA GLN A 325 19.08 -2.98 -11.50
C GLN A 325 18.02 -3.70 -10.69
N GLU A 326 16.96 -2.99 -10.31
CA GLU A 326 15.80 -3.52 -9.60
C GLU A 326 14.80 -4.23 -10.53
N GLY A 327 15.08 -4.36 -11.83
CA GLY A 327 14.26 -5.10 -12.79
C GLY A 327 13.20 -4.28 -13.54
N TRP A 328 13.13 -2.97 -13.35
CA TRP A 328 12.19 -2.11 -14.06
C TRP A 328 12.55 -1.97 -15.54
N ASP A 329 11.59 -2.25 -16.41
CA ASP A 329 11.67 -1.81 -17.81
C ASP A 329 11.36 -0.31 -17.87
N VAL A 330 12.28 0.48 -18.41
CA VAL A 330 12.15 1.93 -18.46
C VAL A 330 11.97 2.41 -19.88
N TYR A 331 11.04 3.35 -20.04
CA TYR A 331 10.67 3.92 -21.33
C TYR A 331 10.65 5.45 -21.27
N ASP A 332 11.14 6.09 -22.33
CA ASP A 332 10.84 7.49 -22.63
C ASP A 332 9.52 7.55 -23.41
N VAL A 333 8.53 8.22 -22.84
CA VAL A 333 7.17 8.33 -23.39
C VAL A 333 6.90 9.76 -23.77
N ARG A 334 6.69 10.03 -25.07
CA ARG A 334 6.42 11.35 -25.61
C ARG A 334 4.93 11.53 -25.84
N PHE A 335 4.40 12.61 -25.30
CA PHE A 335 3.05 13.10 -25.52
C PHE A 335 3.08 14.39 -26.35
N GLU A 336 1.92 14.86 -26.75
CA GLU A 336 1.76 16.10 -27.52
C GLU A 336 2.35 17.32 -26.78
N LYS A 337 2.19 17.38 -25.43
CA LYS A 337 2.55 18.54 -24.61
C LYS A 337 3.61 18.24 -23.55
N GLY A 338 4.35 17.14 -23.69
CA GLY A 338 5.40 16.82 -22.74
C GLY A 338 5.96 15.41 -22.87
N THR A 339 6.90 15.09 -22.00
CA THR A 339 7.58 13.80 -21.97
C THR A 339 7.54 13.24 -20.56
N LEU A 340 7.29 11.93 -20.42
CA LEU A 340 7.41 11.21 -19.17
C LEU A 340 8.48 10.12 -19.32
N GLU A 341 9.17 9.83 -18.24
CA GLU A 341 9.83 8.55 -18.06
C GLU A 341 8.86 7.61 -17.34
N CYS A 342 8.62 6.44 -17.91
CA CYS A 342 7.72 5.44 -17.37
C CYS A 342 8.51 4.16 -17.08
N GLY A 343 8.28 3.59 -15.91
CA GLY A 343 8.82 2.26 -15.57
C GLY A 343 7.70 1.28 -15.27
N LEU A 344 7.89 0.04 -15.68
CA LEU A 344 6.98 -1.05 -15.35
C LEU A 344 7.73 -2.31 -14.90
N MET A 345 7.07 -3.11 -14.06
CA MET A 345 7.51 -4.43 -13.64
C MET A 345 6.37 -5.44 -13.80
N LEU A 346 6.72 -6.66 -14.15
CA LEU A 346 5.78 -7.77 -14.28
C LEU A 346 6.08 -8.85 -13.25
N ALA A 347 5.03 -9.36 -12.63
CA ALA A 347 5.07 -10.59 -11.84
C ALA A 347 5.18 -11.83 -12.74
N PRO A 348 5.65 -12.97 -12.22
CA PRO A 348 5.50 -14.26 -12.88
C PRO A 348 4.03 -14.51 -13.21
N GLY A 349 3.74 -14.80 -14.47
CA GLY A 349 2.34 -14.92 -14.96
C GLY A 349 1.83 -13.66 -15.66
N GLY A 350 2.65 -12.60 -15.82
CA GLY A 350 2.40 -11.46 -16.70
C GLY A 350 1.53 -10.35 -16.11
N LYS A 351 1.15 -10.45 -14.83
CA LYS A 351 0.46 -9.34 -14.16
C LYS A 351 1.41 -8.17 -13.90
N LEU A 352 0.91 -6.96 -14.08
CA LEU A 352 1.66 -5.75 -13.71
C LEU A 352 1.86 -5.70 -12.19
N SER A 353 3.11 -5.70 -11.73
CA SER A 353 3.47 -5.66 -10.31
C SER A 353 3.97 -4.29 -9.85
N GLY A 354 4.38 -3.46 -10.79
CA GLY A 354 4.79 -2.08 -10.52
C GLY A 354 4.65 -1.20 -11.76
N ILE A 355 4.30 0.07 -11.53
CA ILE A 355 4.29 1.11 -12.57
C ILE A 355 4.58 2.46 -11.93
N TYR A 356 5.35 3.29 -12.61
CA TYR A 356 5.52 4.68 -12.25
C TYR A 356 5.53 5.59 -13.48
N PHE A 357 5.12 6.85 -13.26
CA PHE A 357 5.22 7.95 -14.21
C PHE A 357 5.96 9.08 -13.52
N ARG A 358 7.04 9.57 -14.12
CA ARG A 358 7.77 10.74 -13.63
C ARG A 358 8.14 11.67 -14.77
N PRO A 359 8.34 12.99 -14.54
CA PRO A 359 8.76 13.90 -15.58
C PRO A 359 10.02 13.37 -16.30
N GLY A 360 9.99 13.36 -17.64
CA GLY A 360 11.17 13.05 -18.44
C GLY A 360 12.20 14.18 -18.33
N LEU A 361 13.49 13.81 -18.35
CA LEU A 361 14.59 14.78 -18.34
C LEU A 361 14.74 15.45 -19.69
#